data_6ba23aafb5b404cb0188115f4487655f
#
_entry.id   6ba23aafb5b404cb0188115f4487655f
#
_cell.length_a   1.000
_cell.length_b   1.000
_cell.length_c   1.000
_cell.angle_alpha   90.00
_cell.angle_beta   90.00
_cell.angle_gamma   90.00
#
_symmetry.space_group_name_H-M   'P 1'
#
loop_
_entity.id
_entity.type
_entity.pdbx_description
1 polymer ?
#
loop_
_entity_poly.entity_id
_entity_poly.type
_entity_poly.pdbx_seq_one_letter_code
_entity_poly.pdbx_strand_id
1 'polypeptide(L)'
;MSNTLTNLVPILYQALDTVSRELTGFIPSVTRDSGVERAALNQSVRSIVAPAATVSDVTPASTVPDDGDQTIGNVEVTISKSRRAPFRWTGEEEVGVNHGPGAGTIQSAQIEQAMRAIVNEIEADIASLYVAASRATGTAGTTPFATXXXXXXXXXXXXXXXXXTLTQLTNANQAGGDATLRQGELLSLHGFGVQESAQVKSHTKGTGTSYTTTNAGFAIGTTSIPIITGSGTVLAGDTVTFAGDSNKYIVTTGVTEPGTIVIAAPGLRQAIPGSATAMTIGANSVNNLAFARSAIVLATRLPALPSGGDLASDRLAISDARTGLAFEVAMYPGYRQMHYEVSAAWGYKMVKPEHAAILLG
;
A
#
# COMPACT_ATOMS: atom_id res chain seq x y z
N MET A 1 -42.07 16.18 -3.30
CA MET A 1 -40.74 16.76 -3.59
C MET A 1 -39.74 15.58 -3.65
N SER A 2 -38.90 15.61 -4.66
CA SER A 2 -37.85 14.58 -4.76
C SER A 2 -36.80 14.82 -3.69
N ASN A 3 -36.44 13.80 -2.95
CA ASN A 3 -35.29 13.91 -2.03
C ASN A 3 -34.02 14.05 -2.87
N THR A 4 -33.24 15.05 -2.57
CA THR A 4 -32.00 15.33 -3.30
C THR A 4 -30.83 15.45 -2.31
N LEU A 5 -29.63 15.18 -2.81
CA LEU A 5 -28.40 15.33 -2.02
C LEU A 5 -27.99 16.80 -1.85
N THR A 6 -28.70 17.74 -2.49
CA THR A 6 -28.35 19.16 -2.47
C THR A 6 -28.20 19.70 -1.04
N ASN A 7 -29.11 19.30 -0.15
CA ASN A 7 -29.08 19.75 1.24
C ASN A 7 -27.99 19.05 2.06
N LEU A 8 -27.48 17.94 1.58
CA LEU A 8 -26.42 17.17 2.25
C LEU A 8 -25.02 17.53 1.75
N VAL A 9 -24.90 18.32 0.67
CA VAL A 9 -23.59 18.67 0.09
C VAL A 9 -22.62 19.24 1.14
N PRO A 10 -23.01 20.19 2.01
CA PRO A 10 -22.07 20.67 3.03
C PRO A 10 -21.63 19.57 4.00
N ILE A 11 -22.55 18.68 4.38
CA ILE A 11 -22.26 17.56 5.28
C ILE A 11 -21.30 16.59 4.60
N LEU A 12 -21.50 16.30 3.31
CA LEU A 12 -20.63 15.40 2.56
C LEU A 12 -19.20 15.92 2.46
N TYR A 13 -19.04 17.22 2.17
CA TYR A 13 -17.70 17.82 2.09
C TYR A 13 -17.07 17.96 3.47
N GLN A 14 -17.86 18.21 4.52
CA GLN A 14 -17.36 18.22 5.88
C GLN A 14 -16.84 16.83 6.29
N ALA A 15 -17.60 15.79 5.97
CA ALA A 15 -17.19 14.39 6.24
C ALA A 15 -15.91 14.06 5.49
N LEU A 16 -15.83 14.44 4.20
CA LEU A 16 -14.64 14.21 3.39
C LEU A 16 -13.43 14.95 3.96
N ASP A 17 -13.57 16.21 4.39
CA ASP A 17 -12.49 16.98 5.00
C ASP A 17 -12.03 16.34 6.32
N THR A 18 -12.98 15.91 7.15
CA THR A 18 -12.67 15.23 8.41
C THR A 18 -11.84 13.96 8.15
N VAL A 19 -12.33 13.09 7.27
CA VAL A 19 -11.65 11.81 6.95
C VAL A 19 -10.29 12.09 6.31
N SER A 20 -10.20 13.10 5.43
CA SER A 20 -8.95 13.47 4.78
C SER A 20 -7.88 13.94 5.76
N ARG A 21 -8.28 14.60 6.83
CA ARG A 21 -7.34 15.07 7.88
C ARG A 21 -6.84 13.92 8.76
N GLU A 22 -7.62 12.85 8.86
CA GLU A 22 -7.24 11.66 9.64
C GLU A 22 -6.21 10.77 8.92
N LEU A 23 -5.96 11.02 7.62
CA LEU A 23 -5.06 10.19 6.83
C LEU A 23 -3.61 10.45 7.22
N THR A 24 -3.02 9.51 7.93
CA THR A 24 -1.63 9.59 8.38
C THR A 24 -0.76 8.45 7.88
N GLY A 25 -1.35 7.41 7.31
CA GLY A 25 -0.63 6.18 6.94
C GLY A 25 -0.12 6.15 5.51
N PHE A 26 -0.51 5.12 4.78
CA PHE A 26 0.01 4.83 3.44
C PHE A 26 -0.55 5.78 2.37
N ILE A 27 -1.84 6.11 2.44
CA ILE A 27 -2.51 6.90 1.38
C ILE A 27 -1.80 8.24 1.12
N PRO A 28 -1.45 9.04 2.14
CA PRO A 28 -0.74 10.31 1.88
C PRO A 28 0.66 10.12 1.31
N SER A 29 1.25 8.94 1.49
CA SER A 29 2.66 8.68 1.18
C SER A 29 2.90 8.11 -0.21
N VAL A 30 1.84 7.69 -0.93
CA VAL A 30 1.96 7.08 -2.26
C VAL A 30 1.66 8.09 -3.37
N THR A 31 1.99 7.73 -4.60
CA THR A 31 1.57 8.48 -5.78
C THR A 31 0.10 8.17 -6.05
N ARG A 32 -0.70 9.21 -6.19
CA ARG A 32 -2.14 9.08 -6.38
C ARG A 32 -2.54 9.53 -7.77
N ASP A 33 -3.29 8.69 -8.46
CA ASP A 33 -3.92 8.97 -9.74
C ASP A 33 -5.42 8.96 -9.48
N SER A 34 -5.99 10.14 -9.23
CA SER A 34 -7.38 10.27 -8.82
C SER A 34 -8.21 10.92 -9.91
N GLY A 35 -9.44 10.49 -10.04
CA GLY A 35 -10.37 11.09 -10.98
C GLY A 35 -11.80 10.75 -10.66
N VAL A 36 -12.69 11.63 -11.09
CA VAL A 36 -14.12 11.40 -10.99
C VAL A 36 -14.66 10.63 -12.20
N GLU A 37 -13.78 10.19 -13.08
CA GLU A 37 -14.13 9.29 -14.17
C GLU A 37 -14.58 7.95 -13.60
N ARG A 38 -15.45 7.29 -14.33
CA ARG A 38 -15.93 5.98 -13.91
C ARG A 38 -15.02 4.89 -14.45
N ALA A 39 -14.85 3.84 -13.65
CA ALA A 39 -14.04 2.69 -14.08
C ALA A 39 -14.74 1.41 -13.66
N ALA A 40 -14.69 0.44 -14.55
CA ALA A 40 -15.19 -0.90 -14.26
C ALA A 40 -14.11 -1.72 -13.56
N LEU A 41 -14.56 -2.72 -12.85
CA LEU A 41 -13.66 -3.70 -12.24
C LEU A 41 -12.82 -4.36 -13.35
N ASN A 42 -11.51 -4.48 -13.10
CA ASN A 42 -10.50 -5.02 -14.02
C ASN A 42 -10.14 -4.07 -15.17
N GLN A 43 -10.67 -2.86 -15.20
CA GLN A 43 -10.21 -1.85 -16.16
C GLN A 43 -8.84 -1.33 -15.73
N SER A 44 -7.95 -1.13 -16.71
CA SER A 44 -6.58 -0.62 -16.44
C SER A 44 -6.53 0.89 -16.59
N VAL A 45 -5.90 1.52 -15.61
CA VAL A 45 -5.53 2.94 -15.65
C VAL A 45 -4.05 2.98 -15.97
N ARG A 46 -3.67 3.75 -16.99
CA ARG A 46 -2.27 3.86 -17.42
C ARG A 46 -1.58 5.02 -16.72
N SER A 47 -0.49 4.72 -16.06
CA SER A 47 0.38 5.72 -15.45
C SER A 47 1.70 5.75 -16.22
N ILE A 48 2.15 6.94 -16.57
CA ILE A 48 3.40 7.12 -17.30
C ILE A 48 4.56 7.05 -16.33
N VAL A 49 5.57 6.24 -16.65
CA VAL A 49 6.77 6.08 -15.82
C VAL A 49 7.99 6.46 -16.65
N ALA A 50 8.79 7.38 -16.13
CA ALA A 50 10.02 7.78 -16.77
C ALA A 50 11.00 6.60 -16.77
N PRO A 51 11.62 6.29 -17.91
CA PRO A 51 12.63 5.23 -17.97
C PRO A 51 13.89 5.62 -17.21
N ALA A 52 14.70 4.64 -16.87
CA ALA A 52 16.00 4.86 -16.26
C ALA A 52 16.95 5.42 -17.33
N ALA A 53 17.70 6.45 -16.97
CA ALA A 53 18.73 6.99 -17.87
C ALA A 53 20.00 6.15 -17.77
N THR A 54 20.66 5.94 -18.90
CA THR A 54 21.98 5.31 -18.96
C THR A 54 23.04 6.38 -19.15
N VAL A 55 24.20 6.13 -18.58
CA VAL A 55 25.34 7.05 -18.68
C VAL A 55 26.42 6.35 -19.49
N SER A 56 27.00 7.05 -20.43
CA SER A 56 28.12 6.57 -21.25
C SER A 56 29.30 7.52 -21.17
N ASP A 57 30.48 7.04 -21.48
CA ASP A 57 31.70 7.86 -21.50
C ASP A 57 31.65 8.84 -22.65
N VAL A 58 32.15 10.05 -22.43
CA VAL A 58 32.30 11.04 -23.48
C VAL A 58 33.55 10.68 -24.31
N THR A 59 33.32 10.20 -25.53
CA THR A 59 34.39 9.82 -26.44
C THR A 59 34.37 10.79 -27.62
N PRO A 60 35.42 11.61 -27.81
CA PRO A 60 35.44 12.51 -28.98
C PRO A 60 35.37 11.75 -30.32
N ALA A 61 34.51 12.21 -31.20
CA ALA A 61 34.30 11.59 -32.52
C ALA A 61 33.98 12.67 -33.54
N SER A 62 34.13 12.33 -34.83
CA SER A 62 33.86 13.27 -35.93
C SER A 62 32.37 13.52 -36.13
N THR A 63 31.51 12.63 -35.58
CA THR A 63 30.04 12.79 -35.64
C THR A 63 29.45 12.70 -34.26
N VAL A 64 28.33 13.36 -34.08
CA VAL A 64 27.58 13.27 -32.81
C VAL A 64 27.09 11.83 -32.61
N PRO A 65 27.25 11.24 -31.41
CA PRO A 65 26.71 9.92 -31.20
C PRO A 65 25.18 9.90 -31.41
N ASP A 66 24.70 8.88 -32.09
CA ASP A 66 23.28 8.68 -32.34
C ASP A 66 22.77 7.62 -31.36
N ASP A 67 22.76 7.99 -30.08
CA ASP A 67 22.33 7.12 -29.01
C ASP A 67 21.41 7.88 -28.05
N GLY A 68 20.91 7.19 -27.06
CA GLY A 68 20.08 7.81 -26.03
C GLY A 68 18.56 7.68 -26.25
N ASP A 69 18.15 6.91 -27.24
CA ASP A 69 16.73 6.63 -27.46
C ASP A 69 16.14 5.96 -26.22
N GLN A 70 15.08 6.54 -25.70
CA GLN A 70 14.39 5.99 -24.52
C GLN A 70 12.94 5.69 -24.86
N THR A 71 12.50 4.50 -24.52
CA THR A 71 11.09 4.14 -24.64
C THR A 71 10.38 4.54 -23.36
N ILE A 72 9.44 5.47 -23.46
CA ILE A 72 8.63 5.87 -22.33
C ILE A 72 7.68 4.73 -21.99
N GLY A 73 7.89 4.12 -20.84
CA GLY A 73 7.07 3.00 -20.39
C GLY A 73 5.76 3.46 -19.81
N ASN A 74 4.77 2.62 -19.93
CA ASN A 74 3.49 2.78 -19.24
C ASN A 74 3.34 1.65 -18.24
N VAL A 75 2.91 1.99 -17.04
CA VAL A 75 2.52 0.99 -16.06
C VAL A 75 1.01 1.01 -15.95
N GLU A 76 0.43 -0.15 -16.11
CA GLU A 76 -1.02 -0.31 -15.95
C GLU A 76 -1.32 -0.67 -14.50
N VAL A 77 -2.21 0.11 -13.90
CA VAL A 77 -2.77 -0.14 -12.58
C VAL A 77 -4.21 -0.59 -12.79
N THR A 78 -4.49 -1.83 -12.47
CA THR A 78 -5.82 -2.40 -12.66
C THR A 78 -6.72 -2.02 -11.50
N ILE A 79 -7.92 -1.57 -11.80
CA ILE A 79 -8.96 -1.32 -10.78
C ILE A 79 -9.37 -2.69 -10.23
N SER A 80 -8.88 -3.02 -9.05
CA SER A 80 -9.03 -4.35 -8.47
C SER A 80 -10.23 -4.45 -7.54
N LYS A 81 -10.75 -3.31 -7.08
CA LYS A 81 -11.88 -3.27 -6.16
C LYS A 81 -12.86 -2.18 -6.53
N SER A 82 -14.13 -2.49 -6.36
CA SER A 82 -15.24 -1.54 -6.43
C SER A 82 -16.13 -1.87 -5.25
N ARG A 83 -16.19 -0.95 -4.28
CA ARG A 83 -16.81 -1.22 -2.97
C ARG A 83 -17.79 -0.13 -2.62
N ARG A 84 -18.76 -0.51 -1.79
CA ARG A 84 -19.74 0.42 -1.25
C ARG A 84 -19.93 0.20 0.24
N ALA A 85 -20.25 1.27 0.94
CA ALA A 85 -20.61 1.24 2.36
C ALA A 85 -22.04 1.79 2.45
N PRO A 86 -23.03 0.91 2.61
CA PRO A 86 -24.44 1.33 2.61
C PRO A 86 -24.97 1.59 4.01
N PHE A 87 -25.95 2.47 4.12
CA PHE A 87 -26.80 2.60 5.29
C PHE A 87 -28.19 3.04 4.85
N ARG A 88 -29.18 2.82 5.67
CA ARG A 88 -30.56 3.14 5.31
C ARG A 88 -31.33 3.69 6.49
N TRP A 89 -32.38 4.46 6.17
CA TRP A 89 -33.29 5.01 7.16
C TRP A 89 -34.70 4.69 6.72
N THR A 90 -35.52 4.16 7.63
CA THR A 90 -36.95 4.06 7.42
C THR A 90 -37.60 5.36 7.87
N GLY A 91 -38.81 5.62 7.38
CA GLY A 91 -39.54 6.82 7.82
C GLY A 91 -39.80 6.85 9.31
N GLU A 92 -40.02 5.68 9.92
CA GLU A 92 -40.22 5.58 11.38
C GLU A 92 -38.96 5.94 12.16
N GLU A 93 -37.80 5.46 11.69
CA GLU A 93 -36.51 5.79 12.33
C GLU A 93 -36.18 7.28 12.21
N GLU A 94 -36.44 7.85 11.02
CA GLU A 94 -36.17 9.26 10.74
C GLU A 94 -37.01 10.15 11.67
N VAL A 95 -38.30 9.85 11.80
CA VAL A 95 -39.18 10.60 12.69
C VAL A 95 -38.78 10.40 14.15
N GLY A 96 -38.45 9.17 14.54
CA GLY A 96 -38.02 8.86 15.90
C GLY A 96 -36.77 9.62 16.32
N VAL A 97 -35.81 9.74 15.43
CA VAL A 97 -34.55 10.46 15.71
C VAL A 97 -34.76 11.97 15.65
N ASN A 98 -35.63 12.46 14.74
CA ASN A 98 -35.89 13.89 14.57
C ASN A 98 -36.61 14.55 15.75
N HIS A 99 -37.17 13.75 16.68
CA HIS A 99 -37.78 14.30 17.89
C HIS A 99 -36.73 14.66 18.97
N GLY A 100 -35.42 14.56 18.62
CA GLY A 100 -34.33 14.97 19.49
C GLY A 100 -33.26 15.75 18.73
N PRO A 101 -32.31 16.37 19.41
CA PRO A 101 -31.29 17.21 18.77
C PRO A 101 -30.17 16.38 18.15
N GLY A 102 -30.43 15.55 17.16
CA GLY A 102 -29.36 14.71 16.70
C GLY A 102 -29.44 14.07 15.33
N ALA A 103 -30.56 14.18 14.60
CA ALA A 103 -30.70 13.45 13.34
C ALA A 103 -29.62 13.83 12.32
N GLY A 104 -29.38 15.12 12.13
CA GLY A 104 -28.33 15.58 11.19
C GLY A 104 -26.93 15.17 11.62
N THR A 105 -26.69 15.15 12.94
CA THR A 105 -25.41 14.72 13.49
C THR A 105 -25.18 13.24 13.26
N ILE A 106 -26.24 12.42 13.45
CA ILE A 106 -26.13 10.97 13.25
C ILE A 106 -25.89 10.66 11.77
N GLN A 107 -26.61 11.34 10.86
CA GLN A 107 -26.39 11.16 9.42
C GLN A 107 -24.96 11.54 9.01
N SER A 108 -24.46 12.67 9.52
CA SER A 108 -23.09 13.09 9.27
C SER A 108 -22.09 12.03 9.75
N ALA A 109 -22.28 11.52 10.96
CA ALA A 109 -21.40 10.50 11.54
C ALA A 109 -21.47 9.19 10.72
N GLN A 110 -22.63 8.82 10.20
CA GLN A 110 -22.77 7.62 9.37
C GLN A 110 -22.01 7.79 8.05
N ILE A 111 -22.07 8.96 7.44
CA ILE A 111 -21.33 9.24 6.20
C ILE A 111 -19.82 9.20 6.47
N GLU A 112 -19.37 9.80 7.57
CA GLU A 112 -17.96 9.75 7.96
C GLU A 112 -17.49 8.29 8.18
N GLN A 113 -18.28 7.48 8.87
CA GLN A 113 -17.95 6.09 9.12
C GLN A 113 -17.92 5.27 7.83
N ALA A 114 -18.84 5.55 6.92
CA ALA A 114 -18.86 4.89 5.60
C ALA A 114 -17.59 5.21 4.81
N MET A 115 -17.18 6.48 4.81
CA MET A 115 -15.93 6.89 4.17
C MET A 115 -14.72 6.26 4.85
N ARG A 116 -14.66 6.26 6.20
CA ARG A 116 -13.56 5.64 6.94
C ARG A 116 -13.44 4.15 6.65
N ALA A 117 -14.56 3.46 6.50
CA ALA A 117 -14.54 2.02 6.20
C ALA A 117 -13.84 1.76 4.86
N ILE A 118 -14.17 2.56 3.84
CA ILE A 118 -13.55 2.44 2.51
C ILE A 118 -12.06 2.82 2.58
N VAL A 119 -11.72 3.92 3.28
CA VAL A 119 -10.35 4.39 3.44
C VAL A 119 -9.49 3.33 4.14
N ASN A 120 -10.02 2.71 5.20
CA ASN A 120 -9.30 1.65 5.92
C ASN A 120 -9.03 0.45 5.02
N GLU A 121 -9.96 0.12 4.12
CA GLU A 121 -9.73 -0.97 3.17
C GLU A 121 -8.65 -0.59 2.14
N ILE A 122 -8.65 0.65 1.66
CA ILE A 122 -7.60 1.14 0.75
C ILE A 122 -6.23 1.08 1.45
N GLU A 123 -6.14 1.53 2.72
CA GLU A 123 -4.91 1.47 3.51
C GLU A 123 -4.41 0.02 3.66
N ALA A 124 -5.31 -0.91 3.96
CA ALA A 124 -4.97 -2.33 4.11
C ALA A 124 -4.47 -2.93 2.80
N ASP A 125 -5.04 -2.49 1.69
CA ASP A 125 -4.65 -2.95 0.36
C ASP A 125 -3.23 -2.47 0.00
N ILE A 126 -2.94 -1.18 0.27
CA ILE A 126 -1.59 -0.65 0.02
C ILE A 126 -0.59 -1.37 0.93
N ALA A 127 -0.95 -1.59 2.20
CA ALA A 127 -0.08 -2.32 3.13
C ALA A 127 0.23 -3.74 2.64
N SER A 128 -0.70 -4.38 1.92
CA SER A 128 -0.49 -5.73 1.40
C SER A 128 0.58 -5.80 0.30
N LEU A 129 0.99 -4.64 -0.26
CA LEU A 129 2.03 -4.60 -1.29
C LEU A 129 3.43 -4.95 -0.76
N TYR A 130 3.58 -5.18 0.56
CA TYR A 130 4.86 -5.62 1.09
C TYR A 130 5.40 -6.86 0.35
N VAL A 131 4.52 -7.72 -0.17
CA VAL A 131 4.93 -8.93 -0.89
C VAL A 131 5.72 -8.62 -2.17
N ALA A 132 5.63 -7.38 -2.67
CA ALA A 132 6.37 -6.96 -3.86
C ALA A 132 7.61 -6.12 -3.55
N ALA A 133 7.93 -5.89 -2.27
CA ALA A 133 9.12 -5.11 -1.89
C ALA A 133 10.39 -5.88 -2.26
N SER A 134 11.42 -5.15 -2.70
CA SER A 134 12.63 -5.78 -3.26
C SER A 134 13.46 -6.53 -2.23
N ARG A 135 13.38 -6.15 -0.96
CA ARG A 135 14.27 -6.72 0.06
C ARG A 135 13.69 -6.49 1.46
N ALA A 136 14.28 -7.19 2.42
CA ALA A 136 13.97 -6.97 3.83
C ALA A 136 15.24 -6.70 4.62
N THR A 137 15.10 -5.98 5.71
CA THR A 137 16.19 -5.71 6.66
C THR A 137 15.63 -5.85 8.09
N GLY A 138 16.52 -6.00 9.06
CA GLY A 138 16.11 -6.21 10.45
C GLY A 138 15.98 -7.69 10.77
N THR A 139 15.50 -7.98 11.95
CA THR A 139 15.30 -9.34 12.45
C THR A 139 13.86 -9.51 12.88
N ALA A 140 13.19 -10.48 12.29
CA ALA A 140 11.80 -10.80 12.61
C ALA A 140 11.64 -11.07 14.12
N GLY A 141 10.58 -10.58 14.69
CA GLY A 141 10.28 -10.74 16.12
C GLY A 141 11.05 -9.78 17.03
N THR A 142 11.77 -8.80 16.45
CA THR A 142 12.45 -7.79 17.26
C THR A 142 11.84 -6.41 16.97
N THR A 143 11.82 -5.56 17.98
CA THR A 143 11.25 -4.21 17.83
C THR A 143 12.03 -3.44 16.76
N PRO A 144 11.35 -2.88 15.75
CA PRO A 144 12.02 -2.03 14.77
C PRO A 144 12.73 -0.84 15.45
N PHE A 145 13.88 -0.45 14.91
CA PHE A 145 14.70 0.65 15.41
C PHE A 145 15.31 0.42 16.81
N ALA A 146 15.29 -0.78 17.32
CA ALA A 146 15.97 -1.10 18.60
C ALA A 146 17.48 -0.96 18.49
N THR A 147 17.97 -1.07 17.32
CA THR A 147 19.41 -0.81 17.08
C THR A 147 19.62 0.04 15.84
N UNK A 148 20.53 0.79 15.89
CA UNK A 148 20.86 1.79 14.94
C UNK A 148 21.24 1.25 13.55
N UNK A 149 21.62 0.13 13.46
CA UNK A 149 21.95 -0.52 12.21
C UNK A 149 20.81 -0.86 11.30
N UNK A 150 19.84 -0.90 11.77
CA UNK A 150 18.70 -1.22 11.04
C UNK A 150 18.03 -0.08 10.37
N UNK A 151 18.40 0.95 10.70
CA UNK A 151 17.80 2.13 10.24
C UNK A 151 18.32 2.60 8.86
N UNK A 152 19.27 2.17 8.59
CA UNK A 152 19.84 2.64 7.36
C UNK A 152 19.17 2.16 6.08
N UNK A 153 18.50 1.37 6.12
CA UNK A 153 17.89 0.82 4.94
C UNK A 153 16.45 1.01 4.79
N UNK A 154 16.00 1.38 5.74
CA UNK A 154 14.62 1.50 5.51
C UNK A 154 13.93 2.46 6.36
N UNK A 155 13.61 3.33 6.11
CA UNK A 155 12.92 4.23 6.91
C UNK A 155 11.49 4.08 6.71
N UNK A 156 11.07 4.07 7.39
CA UNK A 156 9.89 3.59 7.61
C UNK A 156 8.57 4.01 7.57
N UNK A 157 8.01 3.44 7.13
CA UNK A 157 6.63 3.63 7.19
C UNK A 157 6.18 2.99 8.46
N UNK A 158 5.78 3.38 9.11
CA UNK A 158 5.08 3.17 10.21
C UNK A 158 5.38 1.97 11.05
N UNK A 159 5.91 2.14 11.77
CA UNK A 159 6.04 1.17 12.75
C UNK A 159 5.25 1.61 13.93
N UNK A 160 4.38 1.26 13.98
CA UNK A 160 3.45 1.60 15.05
C UNK A 160 3.90 1.00 16.33
N UNK A 161 3.80 1.17 17.02
CA UNK A 161 3.99 0.67 18.29
C UNK A 161 5.39 0.51 18.78
N UNK A 162 5.97 0.83 18.32
CA UNK A 162 7.29 0.69 18.75
C UNK A 162 7.95 1.97 19.16
N UNK A 163 7.44 2.76 19.26
CA UNK A 163 7.90 4.02 19.71
C UNK A 163 8.23 4.06 21.18
N UNK A 164 7.83 3.51 21.75
CA UNK A 164 8.12 3.38 23.14
C UNK A 164 9.34 2.55 23.45
N THR A 165 9.62 1.85 22.67
CA THR A 165 10.80 1.02 22.89
C THR A 165 12.07 1.59 22.24
N LEU A 166 12.01 2.73 21.65
CA LEU A 166 13.17 3.39 21.03
C LEU A 166 14.01 4.10 22.11
N THR A 167 14.67 3.36 22.95
CA THR A 167 15.35 3.90 24.13
C THR A 167 16.44 4.92 23.80
N GLN A 168 17.07 4.82 22.63
CA GLN A 168 18.07 5.78 22.21
C GLN A 168 17.45 7.10 21.71
N LEU A 169 16.27 7.00 21.07
CA LEU A 169 15.60 8.18 20.54
C LEU A 169 14.76 8.91 21.59
N THR A 170 14.39 8.22 22.66
CA THR A 170 13.67 8.85 23.78
C THR A 170 14.60 9.44 24.85
N ASN A 171 15.91 9.22 24.71
CA ASN A 171 16.90 9.81 25.63
C ASN A 171 17.40 11.13 25.01
N ALA A 172 17.08 12.26 25.62
CA ALA A 172 17.41 13.58 25.08
C ALA A 172 18.90 13.78 24.85
N ASN A 173 19.75 13.16 25.67
CA ASN A 173 21.22 13.26 25.51
C ASN A 173 21.71 12.53 24.26
N GLN A 174 21.01 11.47 23.84
CA GLN A 174 21.41 10.68 22.68
C GLN A 174 20.71 11.15 21.40
N ALA A 175 19.49 11.65 21.55
CA ALA A 175 18.69 12.12 20.41
C ALA A 175 19.01 13.57 20.01
N GLY A 176 19.70 14.31 20.87
CA GLY A 176 20.00 15.72 20.61
C GLY A 176 18.84 16.69 20.89
N GLY A 177 17.78 16.21 21.50
CA GLY A 177 16.61 17.03 21.83
C GLY A 177 15.54 16.21 22.53
N ASP A 178 14.54 16.88 23.08
CA ASP A 178 13.46 16.26 23.85
C ASP A 178 12.11 16.24 23.12
N ALA A 179 12.05 16.64 21.86
CA ALA A 179 10.81 16.74 21.11
C ALA A 179 10.11 15.38 20.98
N THR A 180 10.86 14.32 20.69
CA THR A 180 10.31 12.96 20.58
C THR A 180 9.72 12.51 21.94
N LEU A 181 10.40 12.86 23.03
CA LEU A 181 9.94 12.48 24.37
C LEU A 181 8.66 13.22 24.75
N ARG A 182 8.56 14.51 24.39
CA ARG A 182 7.42 15.34 24.76
C ARG A 182 6.21 15.13 23.88
N GLN A 183 6.43 14.97 22.57
CA GLN A 183 5.36 14.89 21.58
C GLN A 183 4.99 13.47 21.23
N GLY A 184 5.89 12.51 21.48
CA GLY A 184 5.65 11.11 21.11
C GLY A 184 5.73 10.88 19.62
N GLU A 185 6.21 11.86 18.85
CA GLU A 185 6.25 11.78 17.40
C GLU A 185 7.67 11.60 16.88
N LEU A 186 7.83 10.74 15.92
CA LEU A 186 9.08 10.55 15.19
C LEU A 186 8.84 11.06 13.77
N LEU A 187 9.13 12.34 13.53
CA LEU A 187 8.78 13.00 12.27
C LEU A 187 9.61 12.51 11.09
N SER A 188 10.92 12.31 11.31
CA SER A 188 11.77 11.79 10.24
C SER A 188 12.96 11.04 10.83
N LEU A 189 13.41 10.04 10.10
CA LEU A 189 14.57 9.24 10.49
C LEU A 189 15.36 8.91 9.22
N HIS A 190 16.64 9.28 9.20
CA HIS A 190 17.53 9.03 8.06
C HIS A 190 16.97 9.52 6.72
N GLY A 191 16.27 10.65 6.72
CA GLY A 191 15.72 11.24 5.50
C GLY A 191 14.36 10.68 5.08
N PHE A 192 13.80 9.77 5.86
CA PHE A 192 12.45 9.24 5.61
C PHE A 192 11.47 9.84 6.61
N GLY A 193 10.32 10.27 6.13
CA GLY A 193 9.20 10.60 6.99
C GLY A 193 8.63 9.32 7.59
N VAL A 194 8.39 9.33 8.89
CA VAL A 194 7.82 8.17 9.59
C VAL A 194 6.33 8.41 9.79
N GLN A 195 5.53 7.44 9.38
CA GLN A 195 4.08 7.47 9.52
C GLN A 195 3.63 6.21 10.23
N GLU A 196 2.49 6.31 10.89
CA GLU A 196 1.91 5.19 11.63
C GLU A 196 0.60 4.76 10.96
N SER A 197 0.39 3.45 10.85
CA SER A 197 -0.86 2.92 10.30
C SER A 197 -1.23 1.64 11.04
N ALA A 198 -2.50 1.53 11.41
CA ALA A 198 -3.05 0.32 12.02
C ALA A 198 -3.11 -0.85 11.03
N GLN A 199 -2.92 -0.58 9.74
CA GLN A 199 -3.06 -1.59 8.68
C GLN A 199 -1.76 -2.28 8.31
N VAL A 200 -0.65 -2.00 9.03
CA VAL A 200 0.63 -2.69 8.81
C VAL A 200 0.41 -4.20 8.97
N LYS A 201 0.91 -4.98 8.00
CA LYS A 201 0.60 -6.42 7.93
C LYS A 201 1.59 -7.26 8.71
N SER A 202 1.05 -8.22 9.47
CA SER A 202 1.82 -9.34 10.00
C SER A 202 1.84 -10.47 8.97
N HIS A 203 2.99 -11.10 8.82
CA HIS A 203 3.17 -12.20 7.90
C HIS A 203 3.48 -13.47 8.67
N THR A 204 2.74 -14.53 8.39
CA THR A 204 3.03 -15.88 8.92
C THR A 204 3.78 -16.63 7.84
N LYS A 205 4.97 -17.07 8.15
CA LYS A 205 5.85 -17.74 7.19
C LYS A 205 5.28 -19.07 6.72
N GLY A 206 5.70 -19.50 5.54
CA GLY A 206 5.39 -20.82 5.05
C GLY A 206 6.06 -21.92 5.91
N THR A 207 5.60 -23.15 5.72
CA THR A 207 6.09 -24.31 6.46
C THR A 207 7.35 -24.93 5.85
N GLY A 208 7.86 -24.33 4.76
CA GLY A 208 8.98 -24.87 4.00
C GLY A 208 10.26 -25.06 4.79
N THR A 209 10.90 -26.20 4.59
CA THR A 209 12.17 -26.56 5.26
C THR A 209 13.09 -27.31 4.30
N SER A 210 14.40 -27.16 4.52
CA SER A 210 15.46 -27.95 3.85
C SER A 210 15.49 -27.79 2.33
N TYR A 211 14.98 -26.68 1.82
CA TYR A 211 15.08 -26.38 0.38
C TYR A 211 16.51 -25.99 0.00
N THR A 212 16.93 -26.44 -1.17
CA THR A 212 18.19 -26.00 -1.79
C THR A 212 17.91 -25.57 -3.22
N THR A 213 18.77 -24.71 -3.77
CA THR A 213 18.69 -24.37 -5.21
C THR A 213 19.20 -25.55 -6.05
N THR A 214 18.86 -25.53 -7.33
CA THR A 214 19.48 -26.45 -8.29
C THR A 214 20.96 -26.09 -8.46
N ASN A 215 21.73 -26.99 -9.11
CA ASN A 215 23.17 -26.83 -9.33
C ASN A 215 23.47 -25.90 -10.52
N ALA A 216 22.47 -25.18 -11.06
CA ALA A 216 22.67 -24.35 -12.25
C ALA A 216 23.49 -23.08 -11.99
N GLY A 217 23.45 -22.59 -10.74
CA GLY A 217 23.98 -21.26 -10.43
C GLY A 217 23.04 -20.16 -10.95
N PHE A 218 23.04 -19.03 -10.27
CA PHE A 218 22.14 -17.94 -10.64
C PHE A 218 22.88 -16.60 -10.57
N ALA A 219 22.82 -15.84 -11.64
CA ALA A 219 23.50 -14.55 -11.75
C ALA A 219 22.74 -13.48 -10.95
N ILE A 220 23.44 -12.39 -10.65
CA ILE A 220 22.84 -11.18 -10.07
C ILE A 220 21.70 -10.72 -10.99
N GLY A 221 20.57 -10.36 -10.39
CA GLY A 221 19.38 -9.91 -11.12
C GLY A 221 18.38 -11.03 -11.42
N THR A 222 18.75 -12.29 -11.18
CA THR A 222 17.80 -13.41 -11.38
C THR A 222 16.66 -13.30 -10.38
N THR A 223 15.42 -13.40 -10.87
CA THR A 223 14.22 -13.39 -10.01
C THR A 223 13.58 -14.76 -9.86
N SER A 224 13.77 -15.64 -10.83
CA SER A 224 13.12 -16.95 -10.89
C SER A 224 14.13 -18.02 -10.46
N ILE A 225 13.90 -18.65 -9.32
CA ILE A 225 14.88 -19.56 -8.69
C ILE A 225 14.22 -20.92 -8.45
N PRO A 226 14.60 -21.94 -9.24
CA PRO A 226 14.17 -23.30 -8.95
C PRO A 226 14.76 -23.82 -7.65
N ILE A 227 13.92 -24.35 -6.78
CA ILE A 227 14.31 -24.97 -5.53
C ILE A 227 13.93 -26.44 -5.55
N ILE A 228 14.82 -27.26 -4.99
CA ILE A 228 14.71 -28.70 -4.98
C ILE A 228 14.87 -29.21 -3.54
N THR A 229 14.83 -30.50 -3.37
CA THR A 229 14.86 -31.16 -2.06
C THR A 229 13.72 -30.69 -1.17
N GLY A 230 13.85 -30.39 0.01
CA GLY A 230 12.90 -29.74 0.87
C GLY A 230 11.44 -30.23 0.82
N SER A 231 10.62 -29.66 1.68
CA SER A 231 9.19 -29.94 1.74
C SER A 231 8.46 -28.79 2.42
N GLY A 232 7.14 -28.76 2.25
CA GLY A 232 6.30 -27.71 2.84
C GLY A 232 6.16 -26.50 1.92
N THR A 233 5.43 -25.50 2.39
CA THR A 233 5.07 -24.34 1.58
C THR A 233 6.09 -23.22 1.71
N VAL A 234 6.33 -22.51 0.60
CA VAL A 234 6.93 -21.19 0.57
C VAL A 234 5.81 -20.25 0.12
N LEU A 235 5.54 -19.22 0.89
CA LEU A 235 4.40 -18.32 0.64
C LEU A 235 4.88 -17.00 0.03
N ALA A 236 3.99 -16.36 -0.75
CA ALA A 236 4.23 -14.97 -1.16
C ALA A 236 4.32 -14.10 0.10
N GLY A 237 5.35 -13.29 0.18
CA GLY A 237 5.65 -12.48 1.37
C GLY A 237 6.70 -13.09 2.28
N ASP A 238 7.05 -14.36 2.10
CA ASP A 238 8.13 -14.97 2.88
C ASP A 238 9.45 -14.25 2.61
N THR A 239 10.23 -14.08 3.66
CA THR A 239 11.60 -13.57 3.57
C THR A 239 12.52 -14.76 3.43
N VAL A 240 13.35 -14.80 2.39
CA VAL A 240 14.28 -15.90 2.17
C VAL A 240 15.73 -15.41 2.09
N THR A 241 16.65 -16.26 2.54
CA THR A 241 18.10 -16.04 2.44
C THR A 241 18.73 -17.29 1.84
N PHE A 242 19.85 -17.09 1.14
CA PHE A 242 20.62 -18.19 0.55
C PHE A 242 21.97 -18.29 1.27
N ALA A 243 22.45 -19.51 1.48
CA ALA A 243 23.71 -19.72 2.21
C ALA A 243 24.84 -18.97 1.51
N GLY A 244 25.62 -18.20 2.29
CA GLY A 244 26.69 -17.37 1.77
C GLY A 244 26.26 -15.96 1.36
N ASP A 245 24.94 -15.65 1.42
CA ASP A 245 24.42 -14.34 1.07
C ASP A 245 23.65 -13.79 2.27
N SER A 246 24.07 -12.61 2.74
CA SER A 246 23.40 -11.94 3.87
C SER A 246 22.18 -11.15 3.48
N ASN A 247 21.90 -11.01 2.18
CA ASN A 247 20.72 -10.28 1.70
C ASN A 247 19.45 -11.09 1.99
N LYS A 248 18.38 -10.37 2.33
CA LYS A 248 17.06 -10.95 2.56
C LYS A 248 16.16 -10.56 1.40
N TYR A 249 15.60 -11.55 0.73
CA TYR A 249 14.75 -11.37 -0.45
C TYR A 249 13.30 -11.68 -0.07
N ILE A 250 12.36 -11.02 -0.74
CA ILE A 250 10.93 -11.27 -0.53
C ILE A 250 10.42 -12.13 -1.68
N VAL A 251 9.71 -13.19 -1.35
CA VAL A 251 9.10 -14.08 -2.33
C VAL A 251 7.80 -13.45 -2.82
N THR A 252 7.68 -13.27 -4.13
CA THR A 252 6.43 -12.78 -4.76
C THR A 252 5.53 -13.93 -5.19
N THR A 253 6.14 -15.03 -5.63
CA THR A 253 5.39 -16.24 -5.99
C THR A 253 6.02 -17.42 -5.28
N GLY A 254 5.24 -18.07 -4.42
CA GLY A 254 5.71 -19.22 -3.65
C GLY A 254 5.35 -20.54 -4.29
N VAL A 255 5.63 -21.63 -3.57
CA VAL A 255 5.37 -23.02 -4.02
C VAL A 255 4.87 -23.84 -2.82
N THR A 256 4.16 -24.92 -3.11
CA THR A 256 3.71 -25.87 -2.07
C THR A 256 4.62 -27.08 -1.91
N GLU A 257 5.51 -27.31 -2.87
CA GLU A 257 6.49 -28.41 -2.92
C GLU A 257 7.67 -27.90 -3.76
N PRO A 258 8.74 -28.70 -3.94
CA PRO A 258 9.83 -28.27 -4.81
C PRO A 258 9.34 -27.76 -6.16
N GLY A 259 9.82 -26.60 -6.57
CA GLY A 259 9.35 -25.90 -7.76
C GLY A 259 10.14 -24.62 -7.95
N THR A 260 9.58 -23.67 -8.66
CA THR A 260 10.25 -22.40 -8.93
C THR A 260 9.59 -21.28 -8.13
N ILE A 261 10.36 -20.70 -7.21
CA ILE A 261 9.92 -19.48 -6.52
C ILE A 261 10.33 -18.26 -7.35
N VAL A 262 9.57 -17.17 -7.18
CA VAL A 262 9.93 -15.88 -7.78
C VAL A 262 10.16 -14.89 -6.64
N ILE A 263 11.33 -14.25 -6.64
CA ILE A 263 11.63 -13.16 -5.68
C ILE A 263 11.39 -11.81 -6.35
N ALA A 264 11.16 -10.80 -5.53
CA ALA A 264 10.82 -9.46 -6.00
C ALA A 264 11.98 -8.85 -6.82
N ALA A 265 11.62 -8.07 -7.84
CA ALA A 265 12.61 -7.33 -8.61
C ALA A 265 13.39 -6.36 -7.69
N PRO A 266 14.66 -6.10 -7.96
CA PRO A 266 15.44 -6.48 -9.13
C PRO A 266 16.09 -7.87 -9.04
N GLY A 267 15.71 -8.72 -8.09
CA GLY A 267 16.23 -10.09 -7.98
C GLY A 267 17.47 -10.19 -7.11
N LEU A 268 18.26 -11.22 -7.37
CA LEU A 268 19.46 -11.52 -6.58
C LEU A 268 20.47 -10.37 -6.62
N ARG A 269 21.03 -10.05 -5.45
CA ARG A 269 22.10 -9.04 -5.30
C ARG A 269 23.48 -9.68 -5.27
N GLN A 270 23.53 -10.97 -4.98
CA GLN A 270 24.75 -11.75 -4.99
C GLN A 270 24.47 -13.03 -5.79
N ALA A 271 25.41 -13.41 -6.63
CA ALA A 271 25.27 -14.60 -7.45
C ALA A 271 25.25 -15.84 -6.57
N ILE A 272 24.39 -16.79 -6.89
CA ILE A 272 24.35 -18.10 -6.24
C ILE A 272 25.25 -19.05 -7.04
N PRO A 273 26.19 -19.76 -6.39
CA PRO A 273 27.12 -20.62 -7.12
C PRO A 273 26.41 -21.81 -7.77
N GLY A 274 27.08 -22.45 -8.73
CA GLY A 274 26.60 -23.65 -9.40
C GLY A 274 26.69 -24.91 -8.54
N SER A 275 26.10 -24.84 -7.36
CA SER A 275 26.03 -25.95 -6.41
C SER A 275 24.74 -25.81 -5.62
N ALA A 276 24.26 -26.91 -5.06
CA ALA A 276 23.04 -26.89 -4.25
C ALA A 276 23.24 -25.96 -3.04
N THR A 277 22.63 -24.78 -3.08
CA THR A 277 22.78 -23.77 -2.03
C THR A 277 21.54 -23.78 -1.15
N ALA A 278 21.73 -23.90 0.17
CA ALA A 278 20.62 -23.97 1.12
C ALA A 278 19.84 -22.65 1.14
N MET A 279 18.50 -22.76 1.12
CA MET A 279 17.60 -21.63 1.29
C MET A 279 16.94 -21.72 2.65
N THR A 280 16.90 -20.61 3.37
CA THR A 280 16.24 -20.51 4.68
C THR A 280 15.10 -19.51 4.61
N ILE A 281 13.93 -19.90 5.11
CA ILE A 281 12.77 -19.02 5.25
C ILE A 281 12.85 -18.33 6.61
N GLY A 282 12.68 -17.01 6.62
CA GLY A 282 12.70 -16.20 7.84
C GLY A 282 11.52 -16.51 8.77
N ALA A 283 11.57 -15.99 9.98
CA ALA A 283 10.50 -16.17 10.96
C ALA A 283 9.29 -15.28 10.63
N ASN A 284 8.18 -15.52 11.32
CA ASN A 284 7.01 -14.65 11.29
C ASN A 284 7.43 -13.21 11.62
N SER A 285 6.84 -12.24 10.94
CA SER A 285 7.28 -10.86 11.08
C SER A 285 6.13 -9.88 10.91
N VAL A 286 6.30 -8.69 11.47
CA VAL A 286 5.49 -7.52 11.14
C VAL A 286 6.26 -6.77 10.05
N ASN A 287 5.59 -6.50 8.93
CA ASN A 287 6.27 -5.98 7.73
C ASN A 287 6.06 -4.49 7.59
N ASN A 288 6.97 -3.71 8.17
CA ASN A 288 6.96 -2.25 8.08
C ASN A 288 7.55 -1.85 6.74
N LEU A 289 6.72 -1.23 5.89
CA LEU A 289 7.10 -0.93 4.51
C LEU A 289 7.78 0.44 4.43
N ALA A 290 8.97 0.47 3.87
CA ALA A 290 9.72 1.70 3.59
C ALA A 290 9.81 1.86 2.06
N PHE A 291 9.40 3.02 1.55
CA PHE A 291 9.33 3.21 0.10
C PHE A 291 9.45 4.69 -0.28
N ALA A 292 9.91 4.92 -1.50
CA ALA A 292 9.82 6.25 -2.11
C ALA A 292 8.39 6.44 -2.65
N ARG A 293 7.89 7.68 -2.63
CA ARG A 293 6.51 7.97 -3.08
C ARG A 293 6.23 7.40 -4.47
N SER A 294 7.20 7.47 -5.38
CA SER A 294 7.06 6.99 -6.75
C SER A 294 7.04 5.46 -6.88
N ALA A 295 7.29 4.73 -5.79
CA ALA A 295 7.32 3.27 -5.83
C ALA A 295 5.93 2.65 -5.94
N ILE A 296 4.92 3.32 -5.40
CA ILE A 296 3.56 2.78 -5.31
C ILE A 296 2.59 3.78 -5.95
N VAL A 297 1.69 3.27 -6.78
CA VAL A 297 0.62 4.06 -7.40
C VAL A 297 -0.72 3.54 -6.90
N LEU A 298 -1.55 4.47 -6.43
CA LEU A 298 -2.95 4.25 -6.06
C LEU A 298 -3.81 4.98 -7.08
N ALA A 299 -4.67 4.25 -7.79
CA ALA A 299 -5.63 4.84 -8.73
C ALA A 299 -7.02 4.76 -8.09
N THR A 300 -7.70 5.91 -7.97
CA THR A 300 -9.06 5.97 -7.45
C THR A 300 -10.00 6.49 -8.51
N ARG A 301 -11.17 5.87 -8.63
CA ARG A 301 -12.20 6.19 -9.63
C ARG A 301 -13.58 6.03 -9.00
N LEU A 302 -14.59 6.47 -9.71
CA LEU A 302 -15.98 6.19 -9.33
C LEU A 302 -16.41 4.85 -9.94
N PRO A 303 -17.29 4.08 -9.27
CA PRO A 303 -17.78 2.81 -9.81
C PRO A 303 -18.52 2.99 -11.14
N ALA A 304 -18.46 1.97 -11.98
CA ALA A 304 -19.15 1.96 -13.26
C ALA A 304 -20.68 1.96 -13.08
N LEU A 305 -21.36 2.55 -14.05
CA LEU A 305 -22.83 2.58 -14.11
C LEU A 305 -23.28 2.03 -15.45
N PRO A 306 -24.49 1.43 -15.50
CA PRO A 306 -25.09 1.09 -16.78
C PRO A 306 -25.34 2.32 -17.64
N SER A 307 -25.28 2.17 -18.95
CA SER A 307 -25.49 3.29 -19.89
C SER A 307 -26.89 3.92 -19.79
N GLY A 308 -27.86 3.13 -19.36
CA GLY A 308 -29.22 3.60 -19.15
C GLY A 308 -29.50 4.20 -17.78
N GLY A 309 -28.48 4.27 -16.92
CA GLY A 309 -28.64 4.68 -15.53
C GLY A 309 -29.13 3.53 -14.65
N ASP A 310 -29.39 3.85 -13.40
CA ASP A 310 -29.93 2.90 -12.44
C ASP A 310 -31.10 3.53 -11.66
N LEU A 311 -31.48 2.95 -10.53
CA LEU A 311 -32.62 3.38 -9.74
C LEU A 311 -32.30 4.51 -8.75
N ALA A 312 -31.09 5.06 -8.74
CA ALA A 312 -30.75 6.13 -7.82
C ALA A 312 -31.61 7.39 -8.10
N SER A 313 -32.21 7.95 -7.06
CA SER A 313 -32.98 9.18 -7.18
C SER A 313 -32.07 10.40 -7.28
N ASP A 314 -30.87 10.31 -6.70
CA ASP A 314 -29.87 11.36 -6.78
C ASP A 314 -28.47 10.77 -6.57
N ARG A 315 -27.47 11.46 -7.07
CA ARG A 315 -26.11 10.96 -7.09
C ARG A 315 -25.13 12.13 -7.12
N LEU A 316 -24.11 12.07 -6.28
CA LEU A 316 -23.13 13.15 -6.19
C LEU A 316 -21.73 12.54 -6.12
N ALA A 317 -20.86 13.02 -7.00
CA ALA A 317 -19.43 12.71 -6.92
C ALA A 317 -18.74 13.77 -6.08
N ILE A 318 -17.95 13.34 -5.11
CA ILE A 318 -17.14 14.24 -4.28
C ILE A 318 -15.69 13.79 -4.34
N SER A 319 -14.80 14.76 -4.39
CA SER A 319 -13.37 14.46 -4.44
C SER A 319 -12.58 15.48 -3.64
N ASP A 320 -11.47 15.05 -3.08
CA ASP A 320 -10.54 15.91 -2.36
C ASP A 320 -9.22 15.94 -3.14
N ALA A 321 -8.91 17.09 -3.71
CA ALA A 321 -7.69 17.28 -4.48
C ALA A 321 -6.42 17.09 -3.64
N ARG A 322 -6.52 17.32 -2.33
CA ARG A 322 -5.37 17.20 -1.41
C ARG A 322 -4.98 15.73 -1.18
N THR A 323 -5.97 14.87 -0.98
CA THR A 323 -5.71 13.45 -0.69
C THR A 323 -5.82 12.54 -1.91
N GLY A 324 -6.47 13.02 -2.98
CA GLY A 324 -6.67 12.21 -4.18
C GLY A 324 -7.73 11.13 -4.01
N LEU A 325 -8.63 11.28 -3.03
CA LEU A 325 -9.73 10.35 -2.85
C LEU A 325 -10.98 10.87 -3.54
N ALA A 326 -11.67 9.98 -4.24
CA ALA A 326 -12.93 10.28 -4.90
C ALA A 326 -13.98 9.28 -4.44
N PHE A 327 -15.13 9.78 -4.06
CA PHE A 327 -16.26 8.97 -3.61
C PHE A 327 -17.51 9.36 -4.38
N GLU A 328 -18.40 8.41 -4.54
CA GLU A 328 -19.75 8.67 -5.02
C GLU A 328 -20.71 8.42 -3.88
N VAL A 329 -21.63 9.36 -3.69
CA VAL A 329 -22.73 9.19 -2.74
C VAL A 329 -24.01 9.09 -3.56
N ALA A 330 -24.78 8.04 -3.35
CA ALA A 330 -26.02 7.79 -4.09
C ALA A 330 -27.17 7.54 -3.12
N MET A 331 -28.37 7.93 -3.55
CA MET A 331 -29.61 7.71 -2.80
C MET A 331 -30.55 6.83 -3.63
N TYR A 332 -31.08 5.78 -3.02
CA TYR A 332 -32.02 4.87 -3.65
C TYR A 332 -33.31 4.83 -2.84
N PRO A 333 -34.43 5.31 -3.40
CA PRO A 333 -35.70 5.23 -2.68
C PRO A 333 -36.25 3.80 -2.67
N GLY A 334 -36.83 3.43 -1.55
CA GLY A 334 -37.51 2.15 -1.39
C GLY A 334 -38.88 2.35 -0.74
N TYR A 335 -39.59 1.26 -0.50
CA TYR A 335 -40.89 1.36 0.14
C TYR A 335 -40.72 1.80 1.61
N ARG A 336 -41.13 3.04 1.90
CA ARG A 336 -41.06 3.69 3.21
C ARG A 336 -39.64 3.74 3.81
N GLN A 337 -38.62 3.77 2.94
CA GLN A 337 -37.22 3.86 3.39
C GLN A 337 -36.38 4.55 2.31
N MET A 338 -35.26 5.11 2.77
CA MET A 338 -34.24 5.68 1.89
C MET A 338 -32.92 4.97 2.16
N HIS A 339 -32.30 4.48 1.10
CA HIS A 339 -31.01 3.80 1.15
C HIS A 339 -29.93 4.75 0.66
N TYR A 340 -28.91 4.96 1.46
CA TYR A 340 -27.75 5.75 1.11
C TYR A 340 -26.57 4.86 0.90
N GLU A 341 -25.69 5.27 -0.01
CA GLU A 341 -24.53 4.47 -0.34
C GLU A 341 -23.34 5.39 -0.61
N VAL A 342 -22.22 5.17 0.08
CA VAL A 342 -20.94 5.78 -0.26
C VAL A 342 -20.13 4.71 -0.97
N SER A 343 -19.60 5.02 -2.15
CA SER A 343 -18.89 4.02 -2.95
C SER A 343 -17.64 4.61 -3.58
N ALA A 344 -16.69 3.71 -3.89
CA ALA A 344 -15.44 4.06 -4.57
C ALA A 344 -14.89 2.82 -5.27
N ALA A 345 -14.11 3.05 -6.31
CA ALA A 345 -13.37 2.00 -7.02
C ALA A 345 -11.90 2.37 -7.01
N TRP A 346 -11.03 1.36 -6.80
CA TRP A 346 -9.60 1.64 -6.78
C TRP A 346 -8.77 0.46 -7.22
N GLY A 347 -7.55 0.80 -7.64
CA GLY A 347 -6.50 -0.16 -7.90
C GLY A 347 -5.18 0.34 -7.32
N TYR A 348 -4.30 -0.57 -7.05
CA TYR A 348 -3.02 -0.25 -6.42
C TYR A 348 -1.94 -1.19 -6.94
N LYS A 349 -0.72 -0.66 -7.06
CA LYS A 349 0.38 -1.45 -7.60
C LYS A 349 1.71 -0.89 -7.14
N MET A 350 2.64 -1.78 -6.81
CA MET A 350 4.04 -1.41 -6.62
C MET A 350 4.72 -1.39 -8.00
N VAL A 351 5.04 -0.19 -8.47
CA VAL A 351 5.56 0.06 -9.80
C VAL A 351 7.08 -0.09 -9.83
N LYS A 352 7.74 0.35 -8.74
CA LYS A 352 9.21 0.30 -8.63
C LYS A 352 9.59 -0.46 -7.36
N PRO A 353 9.62 -1.80 -7.41
CA PRO A 353 10.00 -2.61 -6.24
C PRO A 353 11.38 -2.25 -5.68
N GLU A 354 12.31 -1.84 -6.54
CA GLU A 354 13.66 -1.46 -6.14
C GLU A 354 13.70 -0.24 -5.22
N HIS A 355 12.62 0.56 -5.21
CA HIS A 355 12.48 1.71 -4.31
C HIS A 355 11.65 1.39 -3.08
N ALA A 356 11.47 0.10 -2.77
CA ALA A 356 10.71 -0.35 -1.61
C ALA A 356 11.47 -1.45 -0.86
N ALA A 357 11.40 -1.41 0.45
CA ALA A 357 12.04 -2.39 1.33
C ALA A 357 11.16 -2.62 2.55
N ILE A 358 11.35 -3.77 3.20
CA ILE A 358 10.65 -4.11 4.45
C ILE A 358 11.63 -3.97 5.61
N LEU A 359 11.18 -3.33 6.68
CA LEU A 359 11.83 -3.42 7.98
C LEU A 359 11.05 -4.43 8.81
N LEU A 360 11.70 -5.56 9.08
CA LEU A 360 11.09 -6.65 9.84
C LEU A 360 10.96 -6.28 11.31
N GLY A 361 9.77 -6.55 11.90
CA GLY A 361 9.47 -6.36 13.31
C GLY A 361 8.93 -7.62 13.96
#